data_246793ba2ad526dc5f9d5aa81e6f554b
#
_entry.id   246793ba2ad526dc5f9d5aa81e6f554b
#
_cell.length_a   1.000
_cell.length_b   1.000
_cell.length_c   1.000
_cell.angle_alpha   90.00
_cell.angle_beta   90.00
_cell.angle_gamma   90.00
#
_symmetry.space_group_name_H-M   'P 1'
#
loop_
_entity.id
_entity.type
_entity.pdbx_description
1 polymer ?
#
loop_
_entity_poly.entity_id
_entity_poly.type
_entity_poly.pdbx_seq_one_letter_code
_entity_poly.pdbx_strand_id
1 'polypeptide(L)'
;MLTTSRPLRLMLYTLLIIAGAALAATLAIRHAERQALEEDAARANQQLALYANSLHTLIDRYRALPAVLALDPQLRAALAGPVSAEQQAALNLKLEKINGAAQSSTLELLDRTGLAVAASNWRLPSSYVGHNYGFR
;
A
#
# COMPACT_ATOMS: atom_id res chain seq x y z
N MET A 1 48.57 58.53 15.54
CA MET A 1 48.83 57.20 16.14
C MET A 1 47.81 56.99 17.28
N LEU A 2 46.73 56.27 17.02
CA LEU A 2 45.72 55.92 18.02
C LEU A 2 46.24 54.77 18.85
N THR A 3 46.87 55.05 20.01
CA THR A 3 47.21 54.03 21.02
C THR A 3 45.94 53.54 21.68
N THR A 4 45.32 52.48 21.09
CA THR A 4 44.20 51.79 21.72
C THR A 4 44.62 51.28 23.09
N SER A 5 43.96 51.78 24.13
CA SER A 5 44.20 51.43 25.53
C SER A 5 44.07 49.91 25.75
N ARG A 6 44.90 49.32 26.58
CA ARG A 6 44.89 47.87 26.90
C ARG A 6 43.49 47.31 27.18
N PRO A 7 42.59 47.97 27.87
CA PRO A 7 41.22 47.49 28.15
C PRO A 7 40.37 47.39 26.87
N LEU A 8 40.54 48.30 25.90
CA LEU A 8 39.78 48.29 24.64
C LEU A 8 40.18 47.06 23.76
N ARG A 9 41.44 46.68 23.74
CA ARG A 9 41.89 45.47 23.02
C ARG A 9 41.35 44.21 23.64
N LEU A 10 41.31 44.09 24.98
CA LEU A 10 40.73 42.96 25.68
C LEU A 10 39.23 42.84 25.40
N MET A 11 38.53 43.97 25.42
CA MET A 11 37.08 43.97 25.09
C MET A 11 36.82 43.55 23.63
N LEU A 12 37.69 43.93 22.69
CA LEU A 12 37.57 43.54 21.28
C LEU A 12 37.80 42.02 21.10
N TYR A 13 38.80 41.45 21.79
CA TYR A 13 39.06 40.02 21.76
C TYR A 13 37.93 39.19 22.37
N THR A 14 37.35 39.62 23.50
CA THR A 14 36.20 38.91 24.09
C THR A 14 34.98 38.97 23.20
N LEU A 15 34.72 40.11 22.56
CA LEU A 15 33.60 40.24 21.59
C LEU A 15 33.80 39.30 20.39
N LEU A 16 35.01 39.22 19.89
CA LEU A 16 35.34 38.37 18.74
C LEU A 16 35.23 36.89 19.08
N ILE A 17 35.61 36.47 20.26
CA ILE A 17 35.42 35.09 20.75
C ILE A 17 33.93 34.75 20.89
N ILE A 18 33.14 35.65 21.49
CA ILE A 18 31.70 35.46 21.64
C ILE A 18 30.99 35.37 20.27
N ALA A 19 31.35 36.26 19.33
CA ALA A 19 30.84 36.22 17.96
C ALA A 19 31.22 34.91 17.23
N GLY A 20 32.45 34.46 17.39
CA GLY A 20 32.92 33.18 16.83
C GLY A 20 32.18 31.98 17.43
N ALA A 21 31.97 31.96 18.74
CA ALA A 21 31.24 30.91 19.42
C ALA A 21 29.75 30.90 19.00
N ALA A 22 29.09 32.06 18.87
CA ALA A 22 27.74 32.17 18.39
C ALA A 22 27.58 31.69 16.95
N LEU A 23 28.55 32.04 16.09
CA LEU A 23 28.54 31.56 14.69
C LEU A 23 28.75 30.04 14.63
N ALA A 24 29.66 29.49 15.40
CA ALA A 24 29.88 28.04 15.45
C ALA A 24 28.66 27.30 15.96
N ALA A 25 27.99 27.83 17.01
CA ALA A 25 26.75 27.25 17.54
C ALA A 25 25.60 27.25 16.51
N THR A 26 25.42 28.38 15.78
CA THR A 26 24.37 28.46 14.74
C THR A 26 24.65 27.50 13.57
N LEU A 27 25.90 27.35 13.18
CA LEU A 27 26.26 26.38 12.13
C LEU A 27 26.05 24.93 12.57
N ALA A 28 26.40 24.61 13.83
CA ALA A 28 26.19 23.27 14.40
C ALA A 28 24.71 22.92 14.47
N ILE A 29 23.85 23.86 14.92
CA ILE A 29 22.39 23.66 14.98
C ILE A 29 21.84 23.41 13.58
N ARG A 30 22.18 24.24 12.61
CA ARG A 30 21.72 24.06 11.21
C ARG A 30 22.18 22.74 10.61
N HIS A 31 23.38 22.30 10.95
CA HIS A 31 23.89 21.01 10.48
C HIS A 31 23.11 19.84 11.10
N ALA A 32 22.84 19.90 12.41
CA ALA A 32 22.04 18.90 13.10
C ALA A 32 20.60 18.84 12.59
N GLU A 33 19.95 19.99 12.33
CA GLU A 33 18.63 20.03 11.74
C GLU A 33 18.56 19.39 10.34
N ARG A 34 19.56 19.67 9.49
CA ARG A 34 19.64 19.06 8.17
C ARG A 34 19.80 17.54 8.24
N GLN A 35 20.69 17.08 9.10
CA GLN A 35 20.88 15.63 9.30
C GLN A 35 19.61 14.96 9.81
N ALA A 36 18.91 15.55 10.77
CA ALA A 36 17.65 15.01 11.28
C ALA A 36 16.58 14.93 10.19
N LEU A 37 16.45 15.95 9.33
CA LEU A 37 15.52 15.94 8.20
C LEU A 37 15.87 14.88 7.15
N GLU A 38 17.16 14.71 6.85
CA GLU A 38 17.62 13.67 5.92
C GLU A 38 17.36 12.26 6.47
N GLU A 39 17.61 12.02 7.75
CA GLU A 39 17.30 10.75 8.41
C GLU A 39 15.80 10.46 8.43
N ASP A 40 14.98 11.45 8.74
CA ASP A 40 13.51 11.29 8.74
C ASP A 40 12.98 11.03 7.34
N ALA A 41 13.49 11.71 6.32
CA ALA A 41 13.16 11.46 4.92
C ALA A 41 13.59 10.05 4.49
N ALA A 42 14.77 9.59 4.90
CA ALA A 42 15.25 8.24 4.61
C ALA A 42 14.36 7.16 5.26
N ARG A 43 13.97 7.35 6.53
CA ARG A 43 13.04 6.46 7.25
C ARG A 43 11.67 6.42 6.59
N ALA A 44 11.11 7.58 6.23
CA ALA A 44 9.84 7.66 5.53
C ALA A 44 9.87 6.93 4.18
N ASN A 45 10.92 7.12 3.39
CA ASN A 45 11.12 6.43 2.11
C ASN A 45 11.25 4.90 2.28
N GLN A 46 11.96 4.46 3.32
CA GLN A 46 12.08 3.04 3.63
C GLN A 46 10.73 2.42 4.02
N GLN A 47 9.93 3.11 4.83
CA GLN A 47 8.57 2.66 5.17
C GLN A 47 7.67 2.60 3.94
N LEU A 48 7.70 3.62 3.09
CA LEU A 48 6.95 3.63 1.82
C LEU A 48 7.34 2.45 0.92
N ALA A 49 8.62 2.15 0.80
CA ALA A 49 9.09 1.01 0.03
C ALA A 49 8.58 -0.33 0.58
N LEU A 50 8.55 -0.49 1.91
CA LEU A 50 8.00 -1.68 2.56
C LEU A 50 6.49 -1.83 2.28
N TYR A 51 5.71 -0.74 2.39
CA TYR A 51 4.29 -0.74 2.06
C TYR A 51 4.04 -1.03 0.57
N ALA A 52 4.80 -0.41 -0.32
CA ALA A 52 4.71 -0.66 -1.75
C ALA A 52 4.98 -2.12 -2.10
N ASN A 53 6.02 -2.72 -1.50
CA ASN A 53 6.36 -4.13 -1.71
C ASN A 53 5.29 -5.07 -1.15
N SER A 54 4.69 -4.77 0.00
CA SER A 54 3.61 -5.57 0.56
C SER A 54 2.35 -5.52 -0.31
N LEU A 55 2.00 -4.35 -0.84
CA LEU A 55 0.91 -4.18 -1.79
C LEU A 55 1.17 -4.92 -3.11
N HIS A 56 2.39 -4.84 -3.64
CA HIS A 56 2.78 -5.58 -4.85
C HIS A 56 2.61 -7.09 -4.66
N THR A 57 3.08 -7.61 -3.55
CA THR A 57 2.94 -9.04 -3.21
C THR A 57 1.47 -9.46 -3.13
N LEU A 58 0.61 -8.63 -2.55
CA LEU A 58 -0.83 -8.89 -2.49
C LEU A 58 -1.47 -8.87 -3.89
N ILE A 59 -1.16 -7.87 -4.70
CA ILE A 59 -1.68 -7.74 -6.08
C ILE A 59 -1.23 -8.94 -6.92
N ASP A 60 0.04 -9.32 -6.87
CA ASP A 60 0.57 -10.44 -7.63
C ASP A 60 -0.08 -11.77 -7.24
N ARG A 61 -0.35 -11.96 -5.95
CA ARG A 61 -1.06 -13.13 -5.44
C ARG A 61 -2.44 -13.28 -6.07
N TYR A 62 -3.20 -12.20 -6.15
CA TYR A 62 -4.59 -12.24 -6.67
C TYR A 62 -4.66 -12.10 -8.18
N ARG A 63 -3.66 -11.52 -8.84
CA ARG A 63 -3.62 -11.36 -10.29
C ARG A 63 -3.59 -12.69 -11.05
N ALA A 64 -2.91 -13.69 -10.52
CA ALA A 64 -2.80 -15.00 -11.14
C ALA A 64 -4.10 -15.83 -10.98
N LEU A 65 -4.90 -15.58 -9.95
CA LEU A 65 -6.06 -16.39 -9.60
C LEU A 65 -7.12 -16.43 -10.71
N PRO A 66 -7.56 -15.32 -11.31
CA PRO A 66 -8.53 -15.35 -12.41
C PRO A 66 -8.01 -16.12 -13.63
N ALA A 67 -6.72 -15.99 -13.96
CA ALA A 67 -6.12 -16.70 -15.07
C ALA A 67 -6.12 -18.22 -14.85
N VAL A 68 -5.81 -18.67 -13.65
CA VAL A 68 -5.86 -20.09 -13.28
C VAL A 68 -7.31 -20.60 -13.29
N LEU A 69 -8.24 -19.84 -12.73
CA LEU A 69 -9.66 -20.20 -12.72
C LEU A 69 -10.26 -20.27 -14.14
N ALA A 70 -9.81 -19.42 -15.06
CA ALA A 70 -10.24 -19.44 -16.45
C ALA A 70 -9.84 -20.72 -17.20
N LEU A 71 -8.91 -21.52 -16.68
CA LEU A 71 -8.56 -22.83 -17.24
C LEU A 71 -9.53 -23.94 -16.81
N ASP A 72 -10.33 -23.71 -15.78
CA ASP A 72 -11.27 -24.71 -15.27
C ASP A 72 -12.44 -24.93 -16.23
N PRO A 73 -12.67 -26.16 -16.72
CA PRO A 73 -13.70 -26.45 -17.71
C PRO A 73 -15.14 -26.17 -17.19
N GLN A 74 -15.38 -26.37 -15.89
CA GLN A 74 -16.71 -26.15 -15.29
C GLN A 74 -17.03 -24.65 -15.21
N LEU A 75 -16.06 -23.83 -14.81
CA LEU A 75 -16.20 -22.39 -14.79
C LEU A 75 -16.40 -21.83 -16.21
N ARG A 76 -15.65 -22.34 -17.17
CA ARG A 76 -15.80 -21.93 -18.58
C ARG A 76 -17.15 -22.32 -19.16
N ALA A 77 -17.63 -23.53 -18.88
CA ALA A 77 -18.94 -23.98 -19.33
C ALA A 77 -20.08 -23.14 -18.76
N ALA A 78 -19.99 -22.74 -17.49
CA ALA A 78 -20.97 -21.87 -16.86
C ALA A 78 -21.03 -20.45 -17.47
N LEU A 79 -19.95 -19.98 -18.08
CA LEU A 79 -19.92 -18.69 -18.78
C LEU A 79 -20.41 -18.77 -20.24
N ALA A 80 -20.55 -19.98 -20.77
CA ALA A 80 -20.94 -20.20 -22.16
C ALA A 80 -22.48 -20.25 -22.38
N GLY A 81 -23.26 -20.43 -21.29
CA GLY A 81 -24.72 -20.56 -21.40
C GLY A 81 -25.41 -20.46 -20.06
N PRO A 82 -26.74 -20.67 -20.05
CA PRO A 82 -27.54 -20.62 -18.82
C PRO A 82 -27.08 -21.72 -17.85
N VAL A 83 -26.97 -21.36 -16.57
CA VAL A 83 -26.55 -22.25 -15.49
C VAL A 83 -27.80 -22.82 -14.80
N SER A 84 -27.90 -24.15 -14.68
CA SER A 84 -28.96 -24.79 -13.89
C SER A 84 -28.75 -24.56 -12.38
N ALA A 85 -29.81 -24.68 -11.59
CA ALA A 85 -29.70 -24.54 -10.11
C ALA A 85 -28.69 -25.51 -9.48
N GLU A 86 -28.62 -26.74 -10.02
CA GLU A 86 -27.69 -27.76 -9.55
C GLU A 86 -26.24 -27.39 -9.90
N GLN A 87 -26.01 -26.93 -11.14
CA GLN A 87 -24.69 -26.42 -11.56
C GLN A 87 -24.26 -25.20 -10.74
N GLN A 88 -25.18 -24.26 -10.46
CA GLN A 88 -24.92 -23.09 -9.62
C GLN A 88 -24.49 -23.50 -8.20
N ALA A 89 -25.18 -24.48 -7.60
CA ALA A 89 -24.81 -24.98 -6.27
C ALA A 89 -23.41 -25.60 -6.26
N ALA A 90 -23.07 -26.39 -7.30
CA ALA A 90 -21.74 -26.97 -7.44
C ALA A 90 -20.64 -25.90 -7.63
N LEU A 91 -20.92 -24.86 -8.42
CA LEU A 91 -20.01 -23.74 -8.65
C LEU A 91 -19.79 -22.91 -7.37
N ASN A 92 -20.86 -22.65 -6.63
CA ASN A 92 -20.78 -21.95 -5.35
C ASN A 92 -19.85 -22.68 -4.36
N LEU A 93 -20.02 -24.00 -4.19
CA LEU A 93 -19.17 -24.84 -3.36
C LEU A 93 -17.71 -24.84 -3.84
N LYS A 94 -17.50 -24.86 -5.14
CA LYS A 94 -16.17 -24.81 -5.74
C LYS A 94 -15.47 -23.48 -5.45
N LEU A 95 -16.16 -22.37 -5.67
CA LEU A 95 -15.67 -21.03 -5.39
C LEU A 95 -15.40 -20.83 -3.89
N GLU A 96 -16.25 -21.35 -3.02
CA GLU A 96 -16.05 -21.32 -1.56
C GLU A 96 -14.76 -22.02 -1.15
N LYS A 97 -14.49 -23.23 -1.69
CA LYS A 97 -13.25 -23.97 -1.43
C LYS A 97 -12.00 -23.21 -1.94
N ILE A 98 -12.08 -22.69 -3.17
CA ILE A 98 -10.97 -21.93 -3.76
C ILE A 98 -10.71 -20.65 -2.98
N ASN A 99 -11.77 -19.94 -2.58
CA ASN A 99 -11.67 -18.73 -1.76
C ASN A 99 -11.00 -19.00 -0.42
N GLY A 100 -11.36 -20.09 0.25
CA GLY A 100 -10.73 -20.53 1.50
C GLY A 100 -9.23 -20.82 1.33
N ALA A 101 -8.84 -21.46 0.23
CA ALA A 101 -7.43 -21.76 -0.07
C ALA A 101 -6.64 -20.50 -0.47
N ALA A 102 -7.26 -19.59 -1.24
CA ALA A 102 -6.64 -18.34 -1.68
C ALA A 102 -6.60 -17.26 -0.59
N GLN A 103 -7.41 -17.42 0.47
CA GLN A 103 -7.60 -16.41 1.52
C GLN A 103 -8.00 -15.04 0.95
N SER A 104 -8.81 -15.03 -0.12
CA SER A 104 -9.36 -13.80 -0.68
C SER A 104 -10.65 -13.41 0.05
N SER A 105 -11.08 -12.16 -0.12
CA SER A 105 -12.32 -11.67 0.49
C SER A 105 -13.54 -12.40 -0.06
N THR A 106 -13.71 -12.40 -1.38
CA THR A 106 -14.81 -13.07 -2.09
C THR A 106 -14.38 -13.38 -3.52
N LEU A 107 -14.83 -14.51 -4.04
CA LEU A 107 -14.73 -14.89 -5.45
C LEU A 107 -16.12 -14.94 -6.05
N GLU A 108 -16.28 -14.29 -7.18
CA GLU A 108 -17.54 -14.24 -7.94
C GLU A 108 -17.30 -14.67 -9.38
N LEU A 109 -18.26 -15.35 -9.95
CA LEU A 109 -18.31 -15.68 -11.36
C LEU A 109 -19.40 -14.84 -12.03
N LEU A 110 -18.97 -13.89 -12.86
CA LEU A 110 -19.88 -13.01 -13.59
C LEU A 110 -20.05 -13.48 -15.04
N ASP A 111 -21.25 -13.49 -15.53
CA ASP A 111 -21.53 -13.71 -16.95
C ASP A 111 -21.20 -12.46 -17.79
N ARG A 112 -21.41 -12.54 -19.11
CA ARG A 112 -21.13 -11.43 -20.04
C ARG A 112 -21.97 -10.19 -19.81
N THR A 113 -23.08 -10.30 -19.09
CA THR A 113 -23.99 -9.20 -18.74
C THR A 113 -23.63 -8.56 -17.41
N GLY A 114 -22.64 -9.13 -16.70
CA GLY A 114 -22.25 -8.71 -15.35
C GLY A 114 -23.10 -9.32 -14.24
N LEU A 115 -23.96 -10.30 -14.55
CA LEU A 115 -24.73 -11.02 -13.56
C LEU A 115 -23.85 -12.04 -12.82
N ALA A 116 -23.84 -11.99 -11.48
CA ALA A 116 -23.14 -12.96 -10.65
C ALA A 116 -23.90 -14.31 -10.66
N VAL A 117 -23.40 -15.26 -11.46
CA VAL A 117 -23.99 -16.60 -11.62
C VAL A 117 -23.58 -17.54 -10.49
N ALA A 118 -22.45 -17.29 -9.83
CA ALA A 118 -21.99 -18.01 -8.64
C ALA A 118 -21.08 -17.13 -7.79
N ALA A 119 -21.02 -17.39 -6.47
CA ALA A 119 -20.17 -16.66 -5.54
C ALA A 119 -19.72 -17.53 -4.37
N SER A 120 -18.53 -17.26 -3.84
CA SER A 120 -17.96 -17.96 -2.68
C SER A 120 -18.74 -17.67 -1.38
N ASN A 121 -19.40 -16.52 -1.29
CA ASN A 121 -20.22 -16.08 -0.15
C ASN A 121 -21.71 -16.46 -0.25
N TRP A 122 -22.06 -17.43 -1.08
CA TRP A 122 -23.44 -17.81 -1.42
C TRP A 122 -24.34 -18.14 -0.23
N ARG A 123 -23.75 -18.56 0.92
CA ARG A 123 -24.49 -18.89 2.16
C ARG A 123 -24.79 -17.69 3.05
N LEU A 124 -24.16 -16.54 2.77
CA LEU A 124 -24.32 -15.36 3.60
C LEU A 124 -25.57 -14.55 3.19
N PRO A 125 -26.18 -13.83 4.11
CA PRO A 125 -27.28 -12.90 3.78
C PRO A 125 -26.87 -11.83 2.76
N SER A 126 -25.56 -11.50 2.71
CA SER A 126 -24.95 -10.59 1.76
C SER A 126 -24.39 -11.31 0.52
N SER A 127 -24.99 -12.43 0.12
CA SER A 127 -24.55 -13.16 -1.06
C SER A 127 -24.62 -12.29 -2.31
N TYR A 128 -23.60 -12.41 -3.16
CA TYR A 128 -23.54 -11.70 -4.44
C TYR A 128 -24.26 -12.46 -5.58
N VAL A 129 -24.67 -13.69 -5.36
CA VAL A 129 -25.39 -14.50 -6.37
C VAL A 129 -26.67 -13.80 -6.80
N GLY A 130 -26.85 -13.60 -8.11
CA GLY A 130 -28.00 -12.92 -8.69
C GLY A 130 -27.90 -11.39 -8.76
N HIS A 131 -26.82 -10.79 -8.21
CA HIS A 131 -26.58 -9.35 -8.36
C HIS A 131 -25.94 -9.04 -9.71
N ASN A 132 -26.28 -7.88 -10.29
CA ASN A 132 -25.71 -7.43 -11.56
C ASN A 132 -24.70 -6.32 -11.35
N TYR A 133 -23.49 -6.52 -11.89
CA TYR A 133 -22.34 -5.60 -11.81
C TYR A 133 -21.93 -5.06 -13.18
N GLY A 134 -22.78 -5.17 -14.20
CA GLY A 134 -22.52 -4.73 -15.57
C GLY A 134 -22.28 -3.22 -15.75
N PHE A 135 -22.46 -2.44 -14.67
CA PHE A 135 -22.19 -1.00 -14.63
C PHE A 135 -20.73 -0.63 -14.24
N ARG A 136 -19.90 -1.60 -13.93
CA ARG A 136 -18.50 -1.39 -13.47
C ARG A 136 -17.50 -1.55 -14.58
#